data_899c8e762e218271a17c7eebb4e805b8
#
_entry.id   899c8e762e218271a17c7eebb4e805b8
#
_cell.length_a   1.000
_cell.length_b   1.000
_cell.length_c   1.000
_cell.angle_alpha   90.00
_cell.angle_beta   90.00
_cell.angle_gamma   90.00
#
_symmetry.space_group_name_H-M   'P 1'
#
loop_
_entity.id
_entity.type
_entity.pdbx_description
1 polymer ?
#
loop_
_entity_poly.entity_id
_entity_poly.type
_entity_poly.pdbx_seq_one_letter_code
_entity_poly.pdbx_strand_id
1 'polypeptide(L)'
;MKDRIYVCHTYYHVYVACLKELNLEREKRGRATLVMSTMSNDFGDLKERALACGLFEAVYMFGEKEDVNFPEIMKYHVDRGNLLLNLLARVRYTKLLGRAQEPYVPVDFKVYKDIYVFCDSDPIGYYLSYKKIHYHALEDGLDCISTYDTARYDNRGHFKLKAFLASLNLIFIQNGWGKYCLDMEVNDISVLPYPCPKYIEQSRQELADALTKEDKALLVRLFIANIGEIEEKLATGKDNVLLLTEPLCELNVREKIFRDCIDLHGQIEGAESVILIKPHPRDLLNYEEKFSEHIVLDRKFPMEVLNYIEGLTFRRVISVFTVVRNIRFAEEIVYLGEDFMDQYEDPKLHRQNEEI
;
A
#
# COMPACT_ATOMS: atom_id res chain seq x y z
N MET A 1 5.38 22.77 -18.45
CA MET A 1 5.38 21.36 -17.99
C MET A 1 5.21 21.41 -16.49
N LYS A 2 4.29 20.65 -15.92
CA LYS A 2 4.09 20.51 -14.47
C LYS A 2 5.21 19.68 -13.87
N ASP A 3 5.48 19.86 -12.57
CA ASP A 3 6.63 19.19 -11.96
C ASP A 3 6.37 17.68 -11.77
N ARG A 4 5.56 17.31 -10.80
CA ARG A 4 5.39 15.90 -10.37
C ARG A 4 3.92 15.50 -10.27
N ILE A 5 3.67 14.21 -10.46
CA ILE A 5 2.37 13.60 -10.20
C ILE A 5 2.57 12.25 -9.51
N TYR A 6 1.74 11.96 -8.51
CA TYR A 6 1.69 10.70 -7.79
C TYR A 6 0.35 10.02 -8.03
N VAL A 7 0.36 8.73 -8.40
CA VAL A 7 -0.83 7.89 -8.49
C VAL A 7 -0.83 6.94 -7.30
N CYS A 8 -1.82 7.09 -6.43
CA CYS A 8 -1.91 6.42 -5.14
C CYS A 8 -3.18 5.57 -5.06
N HIS A 9 -3.08 4.34 -4.55
CA HIS A 9 -4.19 3.40 -4.39
C HIS A 9 -4.57 3.19 -2.92
N THR A 10 -3.71 3.57 -1.98
CA THR A 10 -3.92 3.39 -0.54
C THR A 10 -3.58 4.65 0.25
N TYR A 11 -4.03 4.72 1.51
CA TYR A 11 -3.62 5.78 2.44
C TYR A 11 -2.11 5.79 2.68
N TYR A 12 -1.48 4.61 2.69
CA TYR A 12 -0.03 4.48 2.80
C TYR A 12 0.70 5.10 1.60
N HIS A 13 0.20 4.94 0.38
CA HIS A 13 0.77 5.57 -0.81
C HIS A 13 0.73 7.09 -0.73
N VAL A 14 -0.40 7.66 -0.26
CA VAL A 14 -0.51 9.10 -0.04
C VAL A 14 0.49 9.57 1.01
N TYR A 15 0.67 8.79 2.09
CA TYR A 15 1.68 9.07 3.11
C TYR A 15 3.09 9.08 2.53
N VAL A 16 3.49 8.09 1.75
CA VAL A 16 4.82 8.05 1.11
C VAL A 16 4.99 9.20 0.12
N ALA A 17 3.96 9.56 -0.66
CA ALA A 17 3.99 10.73 -1.52
C ALA A 17 4.23 12.02 -0.71
N CYS A 18 3.59 12.17 0.46
CA CYS A 18 3.84 13.28 1.37
C CYS A 18 5.28 13.27 1.92
N LEU A 19 5.81 12.10 2.31
CA LEU A 19 7.21 12.00 2.75
C LEU A 19 8.16 12.51 1.66
N LYS A 20 7.95 12.10 0.41
CA LYS A 20 8.77 12.54 -0.72
C LYS A 20 8.70 14.06 -0.92
N GLU A 21 7.51 14.64 -0.92
CA GLU A 21 7.32 16.10 -1.08
C GLU A 21 7.92 16.89 0.09
N LEU A 22 7.81 16.40 1.32
CA LEU A 22 8.36 17.05 2.52
C LEU A 22 9.90 16.97 2.59
N ASN A 23 10.51 16.02 1.89
CA ASN A 23 11.98 15.93 1.78
C ASN A 23 12.57 16.78 0.66
N LEU A 24 11.73 17.46 -0.13
CA LEU A 24 12.22 18.43 -1.11
C LEU A 24 12.62 19.76 -0.46
N GLU A 25 13.46 20.51 -1.17
CA GLU A 25 13.69 21.92 -0.86
C GLU A 25 12.37 22.70 -0.82
N ARG A 26 12.23 23.65 0.09
CA ARG A 26 10.96 24.37 0.34
C ARG A 26 10.37 25.01 -0.93
N GLU A 27 11.22 25.52 -1.82
CA GLU A 27 10.81 26.18 -3.07
C GLU A 27 10.19 25.20 -4.09
N LYS A 28 10.45 23.92 -3.93
CA LYS A 28 9.94 22.84 -4.79
C LYS A 28 8.68 22.16 -4.23
N ARG A 29 8.35 22.41 -2.95
CA ARG A 29 7.15 21.85 -2.31
C ARG A 29 5.87 22.50 -2.88
N GLY A 30 4.74 21.81 -2.76
CA GLY A 30 3.43 22.32 -3.16
C GLY A 30 3.15 22.36 -4.66
N ARG A 31 4.01 21.78 -5.49
CA ARG A 31 3.89 21.74 -6.96
C ARG A 31 3.51 20.37 -7.51
N ALA A 32 3.26 19.43 -6.65
CA ALA A 32 2.86 18.08 -7.06
C ALA A 32 1.35 18.00 -7.29
N THR A 33 0.96 17.10 -8.18
CA THR A 33 -0.43 16.66 -8.34
C THR A 33 -0.59 15.29 -7.69
N LEU A 34 -1.69 15.10 -6.95
CA LEU A 34 -2.06 13.80 -6.38
C LEU A 34 -3.25 13.22 -7.15
N VAL A 35 -3.16 11.95 -7.52
CA VAL A 35 -4.26 11.16 -8.12
C VAL A 35 -4.53 9.98 -7.18
N MET A 36 -5.75 9.86 -6.69
CA MET A 36 -6.18 8.79 -5.80
C MET A 36 -7.12 7.84 -6.55
N SER A 37 -6.67 6.61 -6.78
CA SER A 37 -7.47 5.56 -7.42
C SER A 37 -8.50 5.01 -6.43
N THR A 38 -9.78 5.06 -6.82
CA THR A 38 -10.90 4.53 -6.03
C THR A 38 -11.15 3.05 -6.26
N MET A 39 -10.25 2.35 -6.93
CA MET A 39 -10.40 0.93 -7.23
C MET A 39 -10.40 0.08 -5.96
N SER A 40 -9.52 0.37 -5.02
CA SER A 40 -9.32 -0.44 -3.81
C SER A 40 -9.71 0.25 -2.51
N ASN A 41 -9.89 1.58 -2.50
CA ASN A 41 -10.16 2.34 -1.28
C ASN A 41 -11.16 3.48 -1.51
N ASP A 42 -11.99 3.72 -0.49
CA ASP A 42 -12.71 4.97 -0.32
C ASP A 42 -11.85 5.92 0.53
N PHE A 43 -11.36 7.00 -0.07
CA PHE A 43 -10.50 7.97 0.62
C PHE A 43 -11.28 8.99 1.47
N GLY A 44 -12.63 8.93 1.49
CA GLY A 44 -13.45 9.86 2.27
C GLY A 44 -13.11 11.31 1.97
N ASP A 45 -12.87 12.10 3.02
CA ASP A 45 -12.51 13.52 2.95
C ASP A 45 -10.99 13.79 2.78
N LEU A 46 -10.18 12.74 2.57
CA LEU A 46 -8.73 12.90 2.41
C LEU A 46 -8.38 13.79 1.21
N LYS A 47 -9.22 13.81 0.16
CA LYS A 47 -9.04 14.68 -1.01
C LYS A 47 -9.00 16.15 -0.60
N GLU A 48 -9.98 16.59 0.16
CA GLU A 48 -10.11 17.97 0.64
C GLU A 48 -8.97 18.33 1.59
N ARG A 49 -8.63 17.42 2.50
CA ARG A 49 -7.52 17.59 3.45
C ARG A 49 -6.17 17.62 2.73
N ALA A 50 -5.94 16.78 1.73
CA ALA A 50 -4.73 16.75 0.94
C ALA A 50 -4.55 18.03 0.11
N LEU A 51 -5.65 18.59 -0.43
CA LEU A 51 -5.60 19.86 -1.12
C LEU A 51 -5.34 21.02 -0.15
N ALA A 52 -5.95 20.99 1.04
CA ALA A 52 -5.80 22.04 2.07
C ALA A 52 -4.42 22.03 2.75
N CYS A 53 -3.69 20.91 2.75
CA CYS A 53 -2.38 20.80 3.42
C CYS A 53 -1.25 21.60 2.74
N GLY A 54 -1.44 22.02 1.47
CA GLY A 54 -0.47 22.81 0.72
C GLY A 54 0.69 22.02 0.09
N LEU A 55 0.70 20.68 0.21
CA LEU A 55 1.70 19.83 -0.45
C LEU A 55 1.37 19.52 -1.91
N PHE A 56 0.10 19.66 -2.30
CA PHE A 56 -0.37 19.35 -3.64
C PHE A 56 -1.08 20.54 -4.27
N GLU A 57 -0.70 20.89 -5.50
CA GLU A 57 -1.37 21.97 -6.27
C GLU A 57 -2.76 21.54 -6.77
N ALA A 58 -2.96 20.22 -6.94
CA ALA A 58 -4.21 19.63 -7.40
C ALA A 58 -4.35 18.21 -6.89
N VAL A 59 -5.60 17.79 -6.64
CA VAL A 59 -5.95 16.43 -6.20
C VAL A 59 -7.12 15.92 -7.04
N TYR A 60 -6.94 14.78 -7.67
CA TYR A 60 -7.95 14.14 -8.52
C TYR A 60 -8.32 12.76 -8.00
N MET A 61 -9.60 12.39 -8.16
CA MET A 61 -10.05 11.01 -7.99
C MET A 61 -9.99 10.30 -9.34
N PHE A 62 -9.54 9.05 -9.33
CA PHE A 62 -9.42 8.21 -10.51
C PHE A 62 -10.28 6.97 -10.37
N GLY A 63 -11.37 6.92 -11.13
CA GLY A 63 -12.27 5.76 -11.19
C GLY A 63 -11.68 4.63 -12.03
N GLU A 64 -10.48 4.20 -11.70
CA GLU A 64 -9.74 3.13 -12.36
C GLU A 64 -10.57 1.85 -12.42
N LYS A 65 -10.46 1.09 -13.52
CA LYS A 65 -11.28 -0.09 -13.77
C LYS A 65 -10.43 -1.33 -13.95
N GLU A 66 -10.69 -2.33 -13.13
CA GLU A 66 -10.10 -3.67 -13.31
C GLU A 66 -10.58 -4.32 -14.61
N ASP A 67 -9.85 -5.33 -15.06
CA ASP A 67 -10.13 -6.08 -16.28
C ASP A 67 -11.49 -6.81 -16.24
N VAL A 68 -11.95 -7.20 -15.04
CA VAL A 68 -13.28 -7.81 -14.82
C VAL A 68 -14.43 -6.91 -15.28
N ASN A 69 -14.21 -5.59 -15.37
CA ASN A 69 -15.18 -4.64 -15.90
C ASN A 69 -15.27 -4.66 -17.46
N PHE A 70 -14.38 -5.42 -18.13
CA PHE A 70 -14.28 -5.50 -19.58
C PHE A 70 -14.33 -6.97 -20.06
N PRO A 71 -15.52 -7.61 -20.11
CA PRO A 71 -15.66 -9.02 -20.48
C PRO A 71 -15.04 -9.37 -21.84
N GLU A 72 -15.02 -8.42 -22.77
CA GLU A 72 -14.40 -8.55 -24.10
C GLU A 72 -12.88 -8.62 -24.04
N ILE A 73 -12.25 -8.13 -22.96
CA ILE A 73 -10.81 -8.21 -22.71
C ILE A 73 -10.45 -9.49 -21.98
N MET A 74 -11.28 -9.92 -21.03
CA MET A 74 -11.08 -11.12 -20.22
C MET A 74 -10.87 -12.40 -21.04
N LYS A 75 -11.47 -12.51 -22.22
CA LYS A 75 -11.24 -13.65 -23.14
C LYS A 75 -9.78 -13.84 -23.57
N TYR A 76 -8.93 -12.83 -23.39
CA TYR A 76 -7.49 -12.91 -23.68
C TYR A 76 -6.65 -13.28 -22.45
N HIS A 77 -7.25 -13.34 -21.25
CA HIS A 77 -6.60 -13.74 -20.02
C HIS A 77 -6.67 -15.25 -19.75
N VAL A 78 -7.41 -16.00 -20.59
CA VAL A 78 -7.62 -17.45 -20.44
C VAL A 78 -6.46 -18.23 -21.08
N ASP A 79 -5.96 -19.26 -20.37
CA ASP A 79 -4.99 -20.21 -20.93
C ASP A 79 -5.60 -21.00 -22.09
N ARG A 80 -4.91 -21.02 -23.21
CA ARG A 80 -5.32 -21.68 -24.46
C ARG A 80 -4.58 -22.98 -24.72
N GLY A 81 -3.80 -23.47 -23.74
CA GLY A 81 -3.01 -24.70 -23.84
C GLY A 81 -1.86 -24.65 -24.86
N ASN A 82 -1.57 -23.48 -25.44
CA ASN A 82 -0.51 -23.29 -26.40
C ASN A 82 0.27 -21.99 -26.16
N LEU A 83 1.59 -22.09 -25.99
CA LEU A 83 2.46 -20.98 -25.65
C LEU A 83 2.36 -19.81 -26.64
N LEU A 84 2.34 -20.06 -27.94
CA LEU A 84 2.25 -18.99 -28.93
C LEU A 84 0.89 -18.29 -28.92
N LEU A 85 -0.20 -19.05 -28.75
CA LEU A 85 -1.54 -18.48 -28.66
C LEU A 85 -1.70 -17.67 -27.36
N ASN A 86 -1.13 -18.14 -26.25
CA ASN A 86 -1.13 -17.42 -24.97
C ASN A 86 -0.32 -16.12 -25.08
N LEU A 87 0.84 -16.15 -25.73
CA LEU A 87 1.64 -14.95 -25.96
C LEU A 87 0.88 -13.91 -26.81
N LEU A 88 0.27 -14.33 -27.91
CA LEU A 88 -0.52 -13.45 -28.78
C LEU A 88 -1.74 -12.87 -28.04
N ALA A 89 -2.41 -13.70 -27.23
CA ALA A 89 -3.51 -13.27 -26.39
C ALA A 89 -3.03 -12.21 -25.37
N ARG A 90 -1.90 -12.45 -24.70
CA ARG A 90 -1.32 -11.52 -23.72
C ARG A 90 -0.90 -10.19 -24.35
N VAL A 91 -0.32 -10.19 -25.54
CA VAL A 91 -0.01 -8.95 -26.29
C VAL A 91 -1.28 -8.14 -26.56
N ARG A 92 -2.38 -8.81 -26.94
CA ARG A 92 -3.67 -8.14 -27.14
C ARG A 92 -4.27 -7.64 -25.85
N TYR A 93 -4.28 -8.47 -24.79
CA TYR A 93 -4.75 -8.12 -23.46
C TYR A 93 -4.08 -6.85 -22.96
N THR A 94 -2.74 -6.82 -22.96
CA THR A 94 -1.94 -5.66 -22.50
C THR A 94 -2.38 -4.36 -23.19
N LYS A 95 -2.53 -4.39 -24.52
CA LYS A 95 -2.91 -3.19 -25.28
C LYS A 95 -4.36 -2.78 -25.07
N LEU A 96 -5.26 -3.74 -25.00
CA LEU A 96 -6.70 -3.48 -24.84
C LEU A 96 -7.01 -2.95 -23.45
N LEU A 97 -6.42 -3.54 -22.38
CA LEU A 97 -6.62 -3.06 -21.01
C LEU A 97 -6.09 -1.63 -20.84
N GLY A 98 -4.87 -1.35 -21.36
CA GLY A 98 -4.32 0.00 -21.32
C GLY A 98 -5.18 1.01 -22.09
N ARG A 99 -5.72 0.65 -23.25
CA ARG A 99 -6.64 1.50 -24.01
C ARG A 99 -7.98 1.72 -23.30
N ALA A 100 -8.51 0.68 -22.65
CA ALA A 100 -9.79 0.75 -21.97
C ALA A 100 -9.80 1.74 -20.79
N GLN A 101 -8.62 2.08 -20.25
CA GLN A 101 -8.50 3.10 -19.18
C GLN A 101 -8.66 4.54 -19.68
N GLU A 102 -8.47 4.83 -20.99
CA GLU A 102 -8.48 6.21 -21.50
C GLU A 102 -9.67 7.07 -21.03
N PRO A 103 -10.92 6.59 -21.01
CA PRO A 103 -12.06 7.40 -20.58
C PRO A 103 -12.08 7.75 -19.10
N TYR A 104 -11.34 7.02 -18.26
CA TYR A 104 -11.37 7.14 -16.81
C TYR A 104 -10.21 7.96 -16.27
N VAL A 105 -9.12 8.09 -17.04
CA VAL A 105 -7.92 8.80 -16.62
C VAL A 105 -8.21 10.30 -16.43
N PRO A 106 -7.99 10.85 -15.22
CA PRO A 106 -8.46 12.20 -14.88
C PRO A 106 -7.54 13.33 -15.38
N VAL A 107 -6.34 13.00 -15.87
CA VAL A 107 -5.31 13.99 -16.25
C VAL A 107 -4.55 13.56 -17.50
N ASP A 108 -3.96 14.51 -18.21
CA ASP A 108 -2.95 14.20 -19.23
C ASP A 108 -1.57 14.06 -18.57
N PHE A 109 -1.11 12.81 -18.44
CA PHE A 109 0.21 12.52 -17.85
C PHE A 109 1.38 13.11 -18.62
N LYS A 110 1.24 13.39 -19.91
CA LYS A 110 2.32 13.94 -20.76
C LYS A 110 2.73 15.38 -20.39
N VAL A 111 1.90 16.08 -19.62
CA VAL A 111 2.22 17.42 -19.17
C VAL A 111 3.13 17.45 -17.95
N TYR A 112 3.37 16.30 -17.31
CA TYR A 112 4.20 16.19 -16.13
C TYR A 112 5.63 15.78 -16.50
N LYS A 113 6.58 16.26 -15.71
CA LYS A 113 7.99 15.94 -15.84
C LYS A 113 8.28 14.57 -15.23
N ASP A 114 7.89 14.40 -13.97
CA ASP A 114 8.12 13.18 -13.20
C ASP A 114 6.77 12.55 -12.79
N ILE A 115 6.58 11.29 -13.10
CA ILE A 115 5.35 10.54 -12.86
C ILE A 115 5.68 9.38 -11.94
N TYR A 116 5.10 9.36 -10.74
CA TYR A 116 5.29 8.33 -9.73
C TYR A 116 4.03 7.48 -9.60
N VAL A 117 4.18 6.17 -9.69
CA VAL A 117 3.05 5.23 -9.66
C VAL A 117 3.30 4.15 -8.63
N PHE A 118 2.44 4.09 -7.63
CA PHE A 118 2.33 2.91 -6.75
C PHE A 118 1.49 1.85 -7.45
N CYS A 119 1.80 0.58 -7.23
CA CYS A 119 1.08 -0.53 -7.85
C CYS A 119 1.00 -0.40 -9.38
N ASP A 120 2.13 -0.35 -10.07
CA ASP A 120 2.12 -0.38 -11.53
C ASP A 120 1.58 -1.72 -12.09
N SER A 121 1.30 -2.72 -11.22
CA SER A 121 0.49 -3.90 -11.50
C SER A 121 -0.96 -3.59 -11.85
N ASP A 122 -1.50 -2.49 -11.35
CA ASP A 122 -2.86 -2.03 -11.60
C ASP A 122 -3.03 -1.48 -13.04
N PRO A 123 -4.26 -1.29 -13.51
CA PRO A 123 -4.53 -0.87 -14.89
C PRO A 123 -3.82 0.41 -15.34
N ILE A 124 -3.43 1.29 -14.41
CA ILE A 124 -2.63 2.49 -14.71
C ILE A 124 -1.28 2.14 -15.36
N GLY A 125 -0.60 1.08 -14.91
CA GLY A 125 0.66 0.62 -15.50
C GLY A 125 0.48 0.19 -16.96
N TYR A 126 -0.61 -0.52 -17.25
CA TYR A 126 -0.99 -0.89 -18.62
C TYR A 126 -1.30 0.35 -19.48
N TYR A 127 -1.99 1.35 -18.92
CA TYR A 127 -2.30 2.61 -19.60
C TYR A 127 -1.02 3.37 -19.97
N LEU A 128 -0.11 3.58 -19.01
CA LEU A 128 1.14 4.29 -19.25
C LEU A 128 2.00 3.55 -20.30
N SER A 129 2.06 2.23 -20.22
CA SER A 129 2.72 1.39 -21.21
C SER A 129 2.08 1.51 -22.60
N TYR A 130 0.75 1.50 -22.69
CA TYR A 130 0.01 1.70 -23.95
C TYR A 130 0.26 3.09 -24.55
N LYS A 131 0.25 4.14 -23.74
CA LYS A 131 0.51 5.53 -24.16
C LYS A 131 1.99 5.84 -24.38
N LYS A 132 2.89 4.91 -24.04
CA LYS A 132 4.35 5.06 -24.12
C LYS A 132 4.85 6.22 -23.27
N ILE A 133 4.33 6.34 -22.06
CA ILE A 133 4.66 7.37 -21.08
C ILE A 133 5.64 6.79 -20.09
N HIS A 134 6.78 7.44 -19.88
CA HIS A 134 7.76 7.04 -18.88
C HIS A 134 7.26 7.40 -17.48
N TYR A 135 7.57 6.54 -16.50
CA TYR A 135 7.19 6.72 -15.10
C TYR A 135 8.21 6.06 -14.18
N HIS A 136 8.19 6.46 -12.94
CA HIS A 136 8.88 5.84 -11.81
C HIS A 136 7.86 4.98 -11.05
N ALA A 137 8.19 3.70 -10.83
CA ALA A 137 7.38 2.85 -9.97
C ALA A 137 7.79 3.05 -8.50
N LEU A 138 6.86 2.84 -7.59
CA LEU A 138 7.07 2.88 -6.15
C LEU A 138 6.55 1.58 -5.55
N GLU A 139 7.28 1.05 -4.59
CA GLU A 139 6.88 -0.14 -3.84
C GLU A 139 5.51 0.07 -3.17
N ASP A 140 4.60 -0.91 -3.28
CA ASP A 140 3.22 -0.84 -2.79
C ASP A 140 3.15 -0.69 -1.26
N GLY A 141 3.77 -1.60 -0.54
CA GLY A 141 3.85 -1.58 0.92
C GLY A 141 5.30 -1.70 1.38
N LEU A 142 5.55 -1.42 2.64
CA LEU A 142 6.89 -1.53 3.21
C LEU A 142 7.42 -2.96 3.07
N ASP A 143 8.46 -3.15 2.25
CA ASP A 143 9.09 -4.43 1.94
C ASP A 143 8.16 -5.52 1.38
N CYS A 144 7.04 -5.13 0.76
CA CYS A 144 6.04 -6.08 0.26
C CYS A 144 6.60 -7.08 -0.76
N ILE A 145 7.58 -6.66 -1.58
CA ILE A 145 8.24 -7.55 -2.57
C ILE A 145 9.32 -8.45 -1.97
N SER A 146 9.66 -8.32 -0.70
CA SER A 146 10.57 -9.26 -0.01
C SER A 146 9.92 -10.59 0.29
N THR A 147 8.60 -10.58 0.54
CA THR A 147 7.79 -11.76 0.86
C THR A 147 7.02 -12.27 -0.34
N TYR A 148 6.59 -11.39 -1.25
CA TYR A 148 5.76 -11.74 -2.39
C TYR A 148 6.09 -10.89 -3.63
N ASP A 149 6.86 -11.44 -4.56
CA ASP A 149 7.15 -10.81 -5.85
C ASP A 149 6.03 -11.11 -6.87
N THR A 150 5.00 -10.27 -6.88
CA THR A 150 3.86 -10.38 -7.82
C THR A 150 4.31 -10.40 -9.27
N ALA A 151 5.39 -9.70 -9.63
CA ALA A 151 5.89 -9.68 -11.00
C ALA A 151 6.32 -11.08 -11.45
N ARG A 152 7.01 -11.81 -10.61
CA ARG A 152 7.49 -13.16 -10.89
C ARG A 152 6.38 -14.19 -10.73
N TYR A 153 5.56 -14.04 -9.69
CA TYR A 153 4.42 -14.92 -9.43
C TYR A 153 3.44 -14.96 -10.62
N ASP A 154 2.98 -13.81 -11.08
CA ASP A 154 2.03 -13.72 -12.21
C ASP A 154 2.65 -14.13 -13.55
N ASN A 155 3.97 -14.22 -13.59
CA ASN A 155 4.72 -14.56 -14.78
C ASN A 155 5.49 -15.87 -14.65
N ARG A 156 5.05 -16.77 -13.75
CA ARG A 156 5.63 -18.10 -13.59
C ARG A 156 5.82 -18.82 -14.92
N GLY A 157 6.90 -19.59 -15.02
CA GLY A 157 7.31 -20.26 -16.23
C GLY A 157 7.84 -19.30 -17.31
N HIS A 158 9.09 -19.50 -17.72
CA HIS A 158 9.78 -18.69 -18.73
C HIS A 158 9.88 -17.19 -18.39
N PHE A 159 10.04 -16.83 -17.10
CA PHE A 159 10.08 -15.43 -16.66
C PHE A 159 11.09 -14.58 -17.44
N LYS A 160 12.32 -15.09 -17.67
CA LYS A 160 13.36 -14.38 -18.44
C LYS A 160 12.91 -14.01 -19.85
N LEU A 161 12.20 -14.92 -20.53
CA LEU A 161 11.63 -14.66 -21.87
C LEU A 161 10.53 -13.60 -21.78
N LYS A 162 9.63 -13.71 -20.81
CA LYS A 162 8.56 -12.73 -20.60
C LYS A 162 9.12 -11.34 -20.26
N ALA A 163 10.13 -11.25 -19.40
CA ALA A 163 10.82 -9.99 -19.07
C ALA A 163 11.47 -9.37 -20.31
N PHE A 164 12.11 -10.18 -21.18
CA PHE A 164 12.62 -9.70 -22.47
C PHE A 164 11.50 -9.15 -23.36
N LEU A 165 10.37 -9.84 -23.47
CA LEU A 165 9.22 -9.35 -24.25
C LEU A 165 8.61 -8.07 -23.65
N ALA A 166 8.61 -7.93 -22.34
CA ALA A 166 8.19 -6.71 -21.66
C ALA A 166 9.13 -5.53 -21.98
N SER A 167 10.45 -5.76 -22.01
CA SER A 167 11.43 -4.75 -22.43
C SER A 167 11.24 -4.24 -23.86
N LEU A 168 10.58 -5.04 -24.72
CA LEU A 168 10.17 -4.67 -26.06
C LEU A 168 8.77 -4.03 -26.14
N ASN A 169 8.06 -3.89 -25.01
CA ASN A 169 6.67 -3.43 -24.92
C ASN A 169 5.68 -4.33 -25.70
N LEU A 170 5.97 -5.61 -25.79
CA LEU A 170 5.04 -6.58 -26.38
C LEU A 170 4.01 -7.04 -25.35
N ILE A 171 4.46 -7.27 -24.11
CA ILE A 171 3.62 -7.56 -22.96
C ILE A 171 3.96 -6.58 -21.84
N PHE A 172 3.11 -6.48 -20.82
CA PHE A 172 3.39 -5.73 -19.61
C PHE A 172 3.77 -6.69 -18.47
N ILE A 173 4.79 -6.32 -17.71
CA ILE A 173 5.17 -6.89 -16.43
C ILE A 173 5.46 -5.73 -15.48
N GLN A 174 4.87 -5.79 -14.30
CA GLN A 174 4.99 -4.80 -13.23
C GLN A 174 6.35 -4.83 -12.53
N ASN A 175 6.49 -4.02 -11.48
CA ASN A 175 7.64 -3.96 -10.57
C ASN A 175 8.97 -3.73 -11.31
N GLY A 176 9.04 -2.65 -12.09
CA GLY A 176 10.27 -2.25 -12.79
C GLY A 176 10.51 -2.93 -14.13
N TRP A 177 9.85 -4.04 -14.45
CA TRP A 177 10.11 -4.80 -15.67
C TRP A 177 9.50 -4.19 -16.94
N GLY A 178 8.51 -3.32 -16.81
CA GLY A 178 7.88 -2.63 -17.94
C GLY A 178 8.87 -1.75 -18.72
N LYS A 179 8.71 -1.66 -20.04
CA LYS A 179 9.60 -0.88 -20.91
C LYS A 179 9.69 0.59 -20.51
N TYR A 180 8.55 1.19 -20.16
CA TYR A 180 8.45 2.62 -19.86
C TYR A 180 8.61 2.95 -18.37
N CYS A 181 8.77 1.94 -17.51
CA CYS A 181 9.25 2.13 -16.15
C CYS A 181 10.73 2.52 -16.22
N LEU A 182 11.08 3.70 -15.73
CA LEU A 182 12.45 4.21 -15.69
C LEU A 182 13.24 3.49 -14.59
N ASP A 183 12.69 3.50 -13.39
CA ASP A 183 13.19 2.87 -12.19
C ASP A 183 12.03 2.51 -11.26
N MET A 184 12.33 1.77 -10.20
CA MET A 184 11.39 1.48 -9.13
C MET A 184 12.07 1.71 -7.79
N GLU A 185 11.50 2.61 -6.99
CA GLU A 185 11.94 2.86 -5.62
C GLU A 185 11.44 1.76 -4.70
N VAL A 186 12.37 1.10 -4.05
CA VAL A 186 12.13 0.07 -3.02
C VAL A 186 12.74 0.52 -1.69
N ASN A 187 12.19 0.05 -0.58
CA ASN A 187 12.65 0.45 0.74
C ASN A 187 14.06 -0.09 1.06
N ASP A 188 14.33 -1.35 0.73
CA ASP A 188 15.58 -2.04 1.00
C ASP A 188 15.84 -3.11 -0.07
N ILE A 189 16.89 -2.93 -0.88
CA ILE A 189 17.24 -3.90 -1.93
C ILE A 189 17.84 -5.17 -1.32
N SER A 190 18.49 -5.07 -0.16
CA SER A 190 19.25 -6.18 0.45
C SER A 190 18.36 -7.34 0.89
N VAL A 191 17.07 -7.07 1.14
CA VAL A 191 16.09 -8.09 1.57
C VAL A 191 15.37 -8.75 0.39
N LEU A 192 15.62 -8.31 -0.85
CA LEU A 192 14.92 -8.80 -2.03
C LEU A 192 15.62 -10.04 -2.61
N PRO A 193 14.94 -11.20 -2.69
CA PRO A 193 15.53 -12.42 -3.24
C PRO A 193 15.82 -12.31 -4.76
N TYR A 194 15.07 -11.47 -5.48
CA TYR A 194 15.15 -11.32 -6.93
C TYR A 194 15.07 -9.86 -7.38
N PRO A 195 16.12 -9.04 -7.12
CA PRO A 195 16.05 -7.62 -7.49
C PRO A 195 16.03 -7.41 -9.02
N CYS A 196 15.19 -6.49 -9.46
CA CYS A 196 15.19 -5.99 -10.83
C CYS A 196 16.37 -5.01 -11.02
N PRO A 197 17.05 -5.00 -12.19
CA PRO A 197 18.15 -4.05 -12.45
C PRO A 197 17.74 -2.56 -12.38
N LYS A 198 16.46 -2.25 -12.37
CA LYS A 198 15.92 -0.90 -12.26
C LYS A 198 15.56 -0.49 -10.83
N TYR A 199 15.76 -1.36 -9.84
CA TYR A 199 15.48 -0.99 -8.46
C TYR A 199 16.49 0.03 -7.97
N ILE A 200 15.98 1.06 -7.30
CA ILE A 200 16.75 2.03 -6.54
C ILE A 200 16.28 2.02 -5.09
N GLU A 201 17.20 2.10 -4.17
CA GLU A 201 16.88 2.09 -2.75
C GLU A 201 16.49 3.48 -2.27
N GLN A 202 15.37 3.55 -1.59
CA GLN A 202 14.89 4.74 -0.92
C GLN A 202 14.23 4.36 0.40
N SER A 203 14.99 4.40 1.48
CA SER A 203 14.51 4.06 2.81
C SER A 203 13.35 4.96 3.23
N ARG A 204 12.21 4.36 3.53
CA ARG A 204 11.03 5.07 4.07
C ARG A 204 11.31 5.62 5.47
N GLN A 205 12.16 4.92 6.23
CA GLN A 205 12.59 5.37 7.54
C GLN A 205 13.45 6.63 7.46
N GLU A 206 14.39 6.69 6.53
CA GLU A 206 15.22 7.90 6.32
C GLU A 206 14.37 9.10 5.93
N LEU A 207 13.39 8.92 5.02
CA LEU A 207 12.45 9.97 4.66
C LEU A 207 11.65 10.47 5.87
N ALA A 208 11.22 9.56 6.75
CA ALA A 208 10.47 9.90 7.96
C ALA A 208 11.34 10.60 9.01
N ASP A 209 12.60 10.17 9.15
CA ASP A 209 13.54 10.73 10.12
C ASP A 209 13.99 12.15 9.77
N ALA A 210 14.03 12.48 8.49
CA ALA A 210 14.38 13.82 8.01
C ALA A 210 13.28 14.88 8.20
N LEU A 211 12.06 14.47 8.63
CA LEU A 211 10.95 15.39 8.84
C LEU A 211 11.17 16.30 10.04
N THR A 212 10.84 17.59 9.87
CA THR A 212 10.77 18.55 10.97
C THR A 212 9.55 18.31 11.86
N LYS A 213 9.47 18.96 13.03
CA LYS A 213 8.28 18.90 13.90
C LYS A 213 7.04 19.42 13.18
N GLU A 214 7.17 20.49 12.39
CA GLU A 214 6.10 21.10 11.62
C GLU A 214 5.59 20.14 10.53
N ASP A 215 6.50 19.42 9.83
CA ASP A 215 6.17 18.42 8.82
C ASP A 215 5.39 17.25 9.46
N LYS A 216 5.82 16.77 10.62
CA LYS A 216 5.14 15.71 11.39
C LYS A 216 3.74 16.14 11.82
N ALA A 217 3.61 17.36 12.38
CA ALA A 217 2.32 17.91 12.75
C ALA A 217 1.38 18.11 11.55
N LEU A 218 1.93 18.43 10.36
CA LEU A 218 1.15 18.53 9.13
C LEU A 218 0.60 17.15 8.74
N LEU A 219 1.42 16.09 8.79
CA LEU A 219 0.97 14.73 8.48
C LEU A 219 -0.12 14.25 9.45
N VAL A 220 0.04 14.52 10.75
CA VAL A 220 -1.01 14.19 11.74
C VAL A 220 -2.34 14.87 11.35
N ARG A 221 -2.33 16.18 11.08
CA ARG A 221 -3.56 16.91 10.68
C ARG A 221 -4.13 16.44 9.34
N LEU A 222 -3.26 16.00 8.41
CA LEU A 222 -3.69 15.49 7.11
C LEU A 222 -4.43 14.16 7.24
N PHE A 223 -3.92 13.25 8.06
CA PHE A 223 -4.43 11.88 8.10
C PHE A 223 -5.42 11.62 9.24
N ILE A 224 -5.32 12.33 10.35
CA ILE A 224 -6.17 12.13 11.54
C ILE A 224 -7.13 13.31 11.66
N ALA A 225 -8.40 13.06 11.31
CA ALA A 225 -9.42 14.10 11.31
C ALA A 225 -9.73 14.62 12.72
N ASN A 226 -9.69 13.75 13.72
CA ASN A 226 -10.00 14.09 15.11
C ASN A 226 -8.94 13.50 16.07
N ILE A 227 -7.82 14.19 16.19
CA ILE A 227 -6.75 13.77 17.10
C ILE A 227 -7.19 13.82 18.57
N GLY A 228 -8.03 14.79 18.94
CA GLY A 228 -8.53 14.93 20.32
C GLY A 228 -9.31 13.70 20.78
N GLU A 229 -10.00 13.00 19.88
CA GLU A 229 -10.68 11.76 20.20
C GLU A 229 -9.70 10.64 20.58
N ILE A 230 -8.56 10.56 19.87
CA ILE A 230 -7.52 9.58 20.20
C ILE A 230 -6.89 9.93 21.55
N GLU A 231 -6.54 11.20 21.75
CA GLU A 231 -5.94 11.68 22.99
C GLU A 231 -6.87 11.46 24.19
N GLU A 232 -8.18 11.72 24.06
CA GLU A 232 -9.17 11.49 25.09
C GLU A 232 -9.31 10.00 25.44
N LYS A 233 -9.33 9.12 24.42
CA LYS A 233 -9.42 7.67 24.61
C LYS A 233 -8.17 7.10 25.30
N LEU A 234 -7.02 7.72 25.14
CA LEU A 234 -5.74 7.29 25.72
C LEU A 234 -5.47 7.91 27.11
N ALA A 235 -6.12 8.99 27.47
CA ALA A 235 -5.90 9.72 28.74
C ALA A 235 -6.42 8.99 30.00
N THR A 236 -6.65 7.69 29.94
CA THR A 236 -7.28 6.91 31.02
C THR A 236 -6.34 6.52 32.17
N GLY A 237 -5.03 6.79 32.07
CA GLY A 237 -4.03 6.36 33.05
C GLY A 237 -3.85 4.85 33.18
N LYS A 238 -4.35 4.09 32.19
CA LYS A 238 -4.25 2.63 32.09
C LYS A 238 -3.20 2.24 31.06
N ASP A 239 -2.73 0.99 31.13
CA ASP A 239 -1.82 0.47 30.12
C ASP A 239 -2.57 0.21 28.79
N ASN A 240 -2.24 0.97 27.75
CA ASN A 240 -2.85 0.86 26.44
C ASN A 240 -2.15 -0.24 25.62
N VAL A 241 -2.94 -1.13 25.03
CA VAL A 241 -2.49 -2.17 24.10
C VAL A 241 -3.13 -1.92 22.75
N LEU A 242 -2.33 -1.86 21.69
CA LEU A 242 -2.80 -1.68 20.32
C LEU A 242 -2.76 -3.00 19.55
N LEU A 243 -3.90 -3.43 19.02
CA LEU A 243 -3.99 -4.51 18.06
C LEU A 243 -4.05 -3.93 16.64
N LEU A 244 -3.07 -4.28 15.81
CA LEU A 244 -3.08 -4.02 14.37
C LEU A 244 -3.77 -5.19 13.65
N THR A 245 -4.79 -4.90 12.84
CA THR A 245 -5.52 -5.97 12.14
C THR A 245 -5.18 -5.99 10.66
N GLU A 246 -5.53 -7.09 10.02
CA GLU A 246 -5.26 -7.38 8.61
C GLU A 246 -6.41 -8.18 8.00
N PRO A 247 -6.62 -8.14 6.67
CA PRO A 247 -7.68 -8.91 6.01
C PRO A 247 -7.32 -10.40 5.87
N LEU A 248 -7.06 -11.07 7.01
CA LEU A 248 -6.73 -12.50 7.10
C LEU A 248 -7.99 -13.37 6.96
N CYS A 249 -7.87 -14.48 6.28
CA CYS A 249 -8.91 -15.52 6.18
C CYS A 249 -10.32 -14.99 5.86
N GLU A 250 -11.34 -15.84 6.05
CA GLU A 250 -12.75 -15.46 5.99
C GLU A 250 -13.17 -14.68 7.26
N LEU A 251 -14.22 -13.83 7.18
CA LEU A 251 -14.59 -12.89 8.24
C LEU A 251 -14.85 -13.55 9.61
N ASN A 252 -15.47 -14.74 9.64
CA ASN A 252 -15.73 -15.47 10.87
C ASN A 252 -14.44 -16.03 11.52
N VAL A 253 -13.50 -16.49 10.70
CA VAL A 253 -12.19 -16.95 11.16
C VAL A 253 -11.37 -15.76 11.63
N ARG A 254 -11.41 -14.64 10.91
CA ARG A 254 -10.73 -13.39 11.25
C ARG A 254 -11.18 -12.84 12.60
N GLU A 255 -12.49 -12.83 12.89
CA GLU A 255 -13.00 -12.42 14.21
C GLU A 255 -12.36 -13.30 15.30
N LYS A 256 -12.30 -14.62 15.09
CA LYS A 256 -11.68 -15.55 16.05
C LYS A 256 -10.18 -15.28 16.21
N ILE A 257 -9.44 -15.09 15.12
CA ILE A 257 -8.00 -14.76 15.15
C ILE A 257 -7.75 -13.57 16.08
N PHE A 258 -8.47 -12.46 15.89
CA PHE A 258 -8.22 -11.25 16.66
C PHE A 258 -8.74 -11.32 18.10
N ARG A 259 -9.78 -12.13 18.38
CA ARG A 259 -10.14 -12.46 19.78
C ARG A 259 -9.03 -13.24 20.47
N ASP A 260 -8.52 -14.28 19.82
CA ASP A 260 -7.42 -15.09 20.37
C ASP A 260 -6.14 -14.23 20.57
N CYS A 261 -5.84 -13.28 19.67
CA CYS A 261 -4.75 -12.32 19.87
C CYS A 261 -4.93 -11.47 21.14
N ILE A 262 -6.16 -10.98 21.38
CA ILE A 262 -6.48 -10.19 22.56
C ILE A 262 -6.41 -11.04 23.82
N ASP A 263 -7.00 -12.25 23.80
CA ASP A 263 -7.04 -13.15 24.95
C ASP A 263 -5.62 -13.59 25.38
N LEU A 264 -4.75 -13.86 24.42
CA LEU A 264 -3.38 -14.34 24.68
C LEU A 264 -2.41 -13.20 25.05
N HIS A 265 -2.57 -12.02 24.48
CA HIS A 265 -1.56 -10.96 24.54
C HIS A 265 -2.09 -9.59 24.98
N GLY A 266 -3.41 -9.41 25.10
CA GLY A 266 -4.02 -8.12 25.43
C GLY A 266 -3.87 -7.71 26.89
N GLN A 267 -3.61 -8.64 27.79
CA GLN A 267 -3.45 -8.32 29.22
C GLN A 267 -1.99 -8.07 29.59
N ILE A 268 -1.76 -7.03 30.38
CA ILE A 268 -0.46 -6.71 30.98
C ILE A 268 -0.50 -7.16 32.44
N GLU A 269 0.47 -7.96 32.84
CA GLU A 269 0.53 -8.49 34.21
C GLU A 269 0.62 -7.36 35.24
N GLY A 270 -0.29 -7.40 36.22
CA GLY A 270 -0.34 -6.40 37.31
C GLY A 270 -0.96 -5.06 36.95
N ALA A 271 -1.53 -4.92 35.72
CA ALA A 271 -2.13 -3.68 35.25
C ALA A 271 -3.55 -3.89 34.67
N GLU A 272 -4.35 -2.82 34.68
CA GLU A 272 -5.62 -2.80 33.94
C GLU A 272 -5.34 -2.35 32.50
N SER A 273 -5.47 -3.26 31.55
CA SER A 273 -5.20 -2.99 30.16
C SER A 273 -6.43 -2.46 29.42
N VAL A 274 -6.22 -1.48 28.55
CA VAL A 274 -7.23 -0.97 27.60
C VAL A 274 -6.80 -1.38 26.18
N ILE A 275 -7.66 -2.13 25.50
CA ILE A 275 -7.38 -2.60 24.15
C ILE A 275 -7.90 -1.57 23.13
N LEU A 276 -7.01 -1.12 22.26
CA LEU A 276 -7.33 -0.33 21.09
C LEU A 276 -7.12 -1.20 19.84
N ILE A 277 -8.05 -1.15 18.90
CA ILE A 277 -7.97 -1.88 17.64
C ILE A 277 -7.80 -0.87 16.52
N LYS A 278 -6.75 -1.03 15.72
CA LYS A 278 -6.53 -0.25 14.50
C LYS A 278 -6.84 -1.12 13.29
N PRO A 279 -8.04 -1.00 12.71
CA PRO A 279 -8.43 -1.79 11.56
C PRO A 279 -7.58 -1.45 10.33
N HIS A 280 -7.26 -2.48 9.54
CA HIS A 280 -6.66 -2.29 8.22
C HIS A 280 -7.67 -1.59 7.28
N PRO A 281 -7.26 -0.63 6.43
CA PRO A 281 -8.19 0.12 5.56
C PRO A 281 -9.06 -0.74 4.65
N ARG A 282 -8.55 -1.88 4.17
CA ARG A 282 -9.27 -2.82 3.29
C ARG A 282 -10.02 -3.93 4.02
N ASP A 283 -9.99 -3.95 5.36
CA ASP A 283 -10.69 -4.98 6.12
C ASP A 283 -12.20 -4.73 6.13
N LEU A 284 -12.97 -5.77 5.87
CA LEU A 284 -14.44 -5.73 5.80
C LEU A 284 -15.11 -6.13 7.10
N LEU A 285 -14.35 -6.58 8.12
CA LEU A 285 -14.90 -6.91 9.43
C LEU A 285 -15.41 -5.65 10.13
N ASN A 286 -16.61 -5.72 10.69
CA ASN A 286 -17.19 -4.63 11.47
C ASN A 286 -16.67 -4.70 12.91
N TYR A 287 -15.52 -4.07 13.15
CA TYR A 287 -14.85 -4.10 14.46
C TYR A 287 -15.65 -3.37 15.53
N GLU A 288 -16.35 -2.30 15.22
CA GLU A 288 -17.17 -1.55 16.15
C GLU A 288 -18.31 -2.39 16.73
N GLU A 289 -18.86 -3.29 15.94
CA GLU A 289 -19.91 -4.23 16.37
C GLU A 289 -19.33 -5.46 17.08
N LYS A 290 -18.30 -6.06 16.47
CA LYS A 290 -17.75 -7.35 16.92
C LYS A 290 -16.87 -7.25 18.16
N PHE A 291 -16.29 -6.10 18.40
CA PHE A 291 -15.38 -5.80 19.51
C PHE A 291 -15.84 -4.54 20.26
N SER A 292 -17.14 -4.43 20.49
CA SER A 292 -17.77 -3.25 21.14
C SER A 292 -17.30 -2.99 22.56
N GLU A 293 -16.66 -3.97 23.19
CA GLU A 293 -15.99 -3.87 24.50
C GLU A 293 -14.62 -3.16 24.44
N HIS A 294 -14.10 -2.92 23.23
CA HIS A 294 -12.79 -2.32 22.98
C HIS A 294 -12.91 -1.00 22.23
N ILE A 295 -11.83 -0.23 22.22
CA ILE A 295 -11.77 1.05 21.51
C ILE A 295 -11.32 0.78 20.08
N VAL A 296 -12.17 1.07 19.09
CA VAL A 296 -11.82 0.96 17.67
C VAL A 296 -11.37 2.34 17.16
N LEU A 297 -10.18 2.38 16.55
CA LEU A 297 -9.64 3.56 15.87
C LEU A 297 -10.14 3.65 14.43
N ASP A 298 -10.13 4.85 13.85
CA ASP A 298 -10.44 5.02 12.43
C ASP A 298 -9.47 4.20 11.56
N ARG A 299 -10.00 3.48 10.59
CA ARG A 299 -9.23 2.71 9.61
C ARG A 299 -8.56 3.57 8.54
N LYS A 300 -9.01 4.82 8.36
CA LYS A 300 -8.69 5.70 7.23
C LYS A 300 -7.39 6.50 7.38
N PHE A 301 -6.40 5.96 8.08
CA PHE A 301 -5.05 6.53 8.13
C PHE A 301 -3.98 5.44 8.25
N PRO A 302 -2.75 5.67 7.74
CA PRO A 302 -1.63 4.74 7.91
C PRO A 302 -1.13 4.75 9.35
N MET A 303 -0.83 3.58 9.91
CA MET A 303 -0.39 3.46 11.32
C MET A 303 0.89 4.26 11.62
N GLU A 304 1.74 4.45 10.62
CA GLU A 304 3.00 5.20 10.74
C GLU A 304 2.80 6.64 11.24
N VAL A 305 1.62 7.21 10.98
CA VAL A 305 1.27 8.57 11.45
C VAL A 305 1.19 8.64 12.97
N LEU A 306 0.88 7.53 13.66
CA LEU A 306 0.91 7.46 15.11
C LEU A 306 2.30 7.77 15.70
N ASN A 307 3.38 7.52 14.97
CA ASN A 307 4.75 7.89 15.37
C ASN A 307 4.94 9.40 15.55
N TYR A 308 4.04 10.22 15.03
CA TYR A 308 4.15 11.69 15.01
C TYR A 308 3.26 12.37 16.03
N ILE A 309 2.44 11.62 16.76
CA ILE A 309 1.62 12.15 17.86
C ILE A 309 2.51 12.29 19.09
N GLU A 310 2.70 13.52 19.55
CA GLU A 310 3.58 13.82 20.69
C GLU A 310 3.03 13.19 21.98
N GLY A 311 3.87 12.44 22.68
CA GLY A 311 3.49 11.78 23.94
C GLY A 311 2.68 10.48 23.77
N LEU A 312 2.33 10.07 22.56
CA LEU A 312 1.65 8.79 22.32
C LEU A 312 2.61 7.62 22.57
N THR A 313 2.22 6.73 23.48
CA THR A 313 2.94 5.48 23.73
C THR A 313 1.93 4.38 24.09
N PHE A 314 2.10 3.23 23.46
CA PHE A 314 1.40 2.00 23.81
C PHE A 314 2.34 1.10 24.60
N ARG A 315 1.82 0.49 25.67
CA ARG A 315 2.57 -0.50 26.44
C ARG A 315 2.94 -1.71 25.58
N ARG A 316 2.01 -2.13 24.70
CA ARG A 316 2.18 -3.25 23.78
C ARG A 316 1.49 -2.99 22.46
N VAL A 317 2.12 -3.42 21.36
CA VAL A 317 1.51 -3.52 20.04
C VAL A 317 1.50 -4.99 19.62
N ILE A 318 0.34 -5.50 19.16
CA ILE A 318 0.15 -6.87 18.70
C ILE A 318 -0.10 -6.82 17.19
N SER A 319 0.61 -7.66 16.45
CA SER A 319 0.48 -7.80 14.98
C SER A 319 0.64 -9.25 14.57
N VAL A 320 -0.06 -9.68 13.53
CA VAL A 320 0.15 -10.99 12.91
C VAL A 320 1.21 -10.90 11.82
N PHE A 321 0.96 -10.17 10.73
CA PHE A 321 1.90 -10.01 9.61
C PHE A 321 2.26 -8.55 9.30
N THR A 322 1.56 -7.56 9.87
CA THR A 322 1.89 -6.16 9.61
C THR A 322 3.32 -5.85 10.01
N VAL A 323 4.07 -5.23 9.10
CA VAL A 323 5.46 -4.85 9.35
C VAL A 323 5.54 -3.80 10.45
N VAL A 324 6.12 -4.18 11.59
CA VAL A 324 6.13 -3.37 12.82
C VAL A 324 7.50 -2.73 13.13
N ARG A 325 8.54 -2.98 12.32
CA ARG A 325 9.92 -2.51 12.59
C ARG A 325 10.07 -0.99 12.64
N ASN A 326 9.16 -0.23 12.04
CA ASN A 326 9.18 1.23 12.02
C ASN A 326 8.28 1.86 13.09
N ILE A 327 7.67 1.06 13.97
CA ILE A 327 6.84 1.54 15.08
C ILE A 327 7.74 2.06 16.19
N ARG A 328 7.49 3.31 16.63
CA ARG A 328 8.20 3.97 17.74
C ARG A 328 7.29 4.33 18.91
N PHE A 329 6.00 4.14 18.74
CA PHE A 329 4.97 4.41 19.75
C PHE A 329 4.65 3.19 20.64
N ALA A 330 5.52 2.17 20.67
CA ALA A 330 5.34 0.97 21.47
C ALA A 330 6.55 0.69 22.36
N GLU A 331 6.30 0.29 23.62
CA GLU A 331 7.35 -0.22 24.51
C GLU A 331 7.66 -1.69 24.22
N GLU A 332 6.64 -2.48 23.87
CA GLU A 332 6.73 -3.90 23.54
C GLU A 332 6.00 -4.18 22.23
N ILE A 333 6.58 -5.03 21.39
CA ILE A 333 5.97 -5.50 20.13
C ILE A 333 5.84 -7.02 20.19
N VAL A 334 4.61 -7.52 20.03
CA VAL A 334 4.30 -8.94 19.88
C VAL A 334 3.98 -9.20 18.40
N TYR A 335 4.93 -9.80 17.69
CA TYR A 335 4.76 -10.23 16.31
C TYR A 335 4.52 -11.73 16.29
N LEU A 336 3.36 -12.15 15.78
CA LEU A 336 2.89 -13.55 15.87
C LEU A 336 3.34 -14.40 14.68
N GLY A 337 3.26 -13.86 13.46
CA GLY A 337 3.80 -14.50 12.26
C GLY A 337 3.06 -15.76 11.79
N GLU A 338 3.73 -16.54 10.94
CA GLU A 338 3.17 -17.69 10.24
C GLU A 338 2.76 -18.82 11.19
N ASP A 339 3.57 -19.12 12.21
CA ASP A 339 3.31 -20.23 13.15
C ASP A 339 2.00 -20.02 13.94
N PHE A 340 1.64 -18.77 14.21
CA PHE A 340 0.36 -18.44 14.82
C PHE A 340 -0.81 -18.73 13.86
N MET A 341 -0.62 -18.44 12.57
CA MET A 341 -1.65 -18.64 11.56
C MET A 341 -1.89 -20.10 11.19
N ASP A 342 -0.92 -20.99 11.38
CA ASP A 342 -1.04 -22.43 11.12
C ASP A 342 -2.23 -23.10 11.83
N GLN A 343 -2.76 -22.48 12.91
CA GLN A 343 -3.92 -22.99 13.65
C GLN A 343 -5.28 -22.61 13.02
N TYR A 344 -5.29 -21.69 12.04
CA TYR A 344 -6.51 -21.13 11.47
C TYR A 344 -6.71 -21.47 10.00
N GLU A 345 -5.64 -21.73 9.25
CA GLU A 345 -5.70 -22.10 7.85
C GLU A 345 -4.56 -23.04 7.44
N ASP A 346 -4.68 -23.67 6.26
CA ASP A 346 -3.61 -24.53 5.72
C ASP A 346 -2.32 -23.69 5.55
N PRO A 347 -1.18 -24.13 6.13
CA PRO A 347 0.11 -23.44 5.98
C PRO A 347 0.49 -23.07 4.54
N LYS A 348 0.01 -23.83 3.56
CA LYS A 348 0.25 -23.53 2.13
C LYS A 348 -0.40 -22.26 1.65
N LEU A 349 -1.40 -21.72 2.35
CA LEU A 349 -2.11 -20.50 1.95
C LEU A 349 -1.35 -19.23 2.34
N HIS A 350 -0.63 -19.24 3.46
CA HIS A 350 0.12 -18.09 3.95
C HIS A 350 1.65 -18.29 3.90
N ARG A 351 2.14 -19.53 3.91
CA ARG A 351 3.56 -19.86 3.68
C ARG A 351 3.81 -20.08 2.19
N GLN A 352 3.63 -19.02 1.38
CA GLN A 352 3.88 -19.12 -0.05
C GLN A 352 5.38 -19.11 -0.30
N ASN A 353 6.00 -20.28 -0.41
CA ASN A 353 7.30 -20.41 -1.03
C ASN A 353 7.14 -20.13 -2.52
N GLU A 354 7.70 -19.03 -2.98
CA GLU A 354 7.77 -18.70 -4.40
C GLU A 354 8.75 -19.65 -5.12
N GLU A 355 8.30 -20.85 -5.43
CA GLU A 355 8.97 -21.69 -6.43
C GLU A 355 8.65 -21.12 -7.82
N ILE A 356 9.64 -20.48 -8.42
CA ILE A 356 9.55 -19.85 -9.76
C ILE A 356 10.23 -20.71 -10.78
#